data_234c19371b22707d88d4e8d17f4c135e
#
_entry.id   234c19371b22707d88d4e8d17f4c135e
#
_cell.length_a   1.000
_cell.length_b   1.000
_cell.length_c   1.000
_cell.angle_alpha   90.00
_cell.angle_beta   90.00
_cell.angle_gamma   90.00
#
_symmetry.space_group_name_H-M   'P 1'
#
loop_
_entity.id
_entity.type
_entity.pdbx_description
1 polymer ?
#
loop_
_entity_poly.entity_id
_entity_poly.type
_entity_poly.pdbx_seq_one_letter_code
_entity_poly.pdbx_strand_id
1 'polypeptide(L)'
;RVMLFCGGPCTEGPGQVVSTELRERIRSHHDIEKDNVKFFKRAVRFYENLGRRAAHNGHAIDVFSGCLDQVGLLEMHALCNVTNGYQLLVDSFQMGIFKQSFNKIFEKDENGDLLMGFNATLEVQCTKELKVSGLIGHAVSSNKKSSCVGETEIGIGQTSAWKMCSITPRSS
;
A
#
# COMPACT_ATOMS: atom_id res chain seq x y z
N ARG A 1 -6.46 6.30 -9.55
CA ARG A 1 -6.61 5.81 -8.19
C ARG A 1 -7.69 4.73 -8.17
N VAL A 2 -7.48 3.65 -7.46
CA VAL A 2 -8.43 2.55 -7.26
C VAL A 2 -8.84 2.55 -5.80
N MET A 3 -10.14 2.50 -5.52
CA MET A 3 -10.67 2.46 -4.16
C MET A 3 -11.41 1.13 -3.98
N LEU A 4 -10.98 0.35 -3.00
CA LEU A 4 -11.61 -0.89 -2.59
C LEU A 4 -12.39 -0.68 -1.30
N PHE A 5 -13.69 -0.94 -1.33
CA PHE A 5 -14.56 -0.90 -0.15
C PHE A 5 -14.92 -2.32 0.26
N CYS A 6 -14.54 -2.72 1.49
CA CYS A 6 -14.73 -4.06 2.02
C CYS A 6 -15.72 -4.04 3.18
N GLY A 7 -16.75 -4.86 3.09
CA GLY A 7 -17.71 -5.11 4.18
C GLY A 7 -17.44 -6.42 4.93
N GLY A 8 -16.37 -7.14 4.61
CA GLY A 8 -16.00 -8.42 5.22
C GLY A 8 -14.74 -9.02 4.61
N PRO A 9 -14.25 -10.14 5.16
CA PRO A 9 -13.04 -10.81 4.69
C PRO A 9 -13.27 -11.48 3.33
N CYS A 10 -12.18 -11.61 2.56
CA CYS A 10 -12.20 -12.33 1.28
C CYS A 10 -12.32 -13.84 1.51
N THR A 11 -13.34 -14.48 0.96
CA THR A 11 -13.68 -15.90 1.17
C THR A 11 -13.29 -16.80 0.00
N GLU A 12 -12.97 -16.24 -1.17
CA GLU A 12 -12.67 -17.00 -2.39
C GLU A 12 -11.49 -16.44 -3.16
N GLY A 13 -10.91 -17.26 -4.01
CA GLY A 13 -9.84 -16.88 -4.93
C GLY A 13 -8.45 -16.80 -4.27
N PRO A 14 -7.46 -16.23 -4.99
CA PRO A 14 -6.07 -16.22 -4.52
C PRO A 14 -5.82 -15.30 -3.32
N GLY A 15 -6.66 -14.26 -3.14
CA GLY A 15 -6.61 -13.34 -1.99
C GLY A 15 -7.46 -13.78 -0.79
N GLN A 16 -7.94 -15.01 -0.79
CA GLN A 16 -8.74 -15.59 0.29
C GLN A 16 -8.01 -15.53 1.63
N VAL A 17 -8.72 -15.09 2.69
CA VAL A 17 -8.19 -14.99 4.07
C VAL A 17 -8.93 -15.86 5.06
N VAL A 18 -10.17 -16.25 4.75
CA VAL A 18 -11.01 -17.16 5.54
C VAL A 18 -11.67 -18.18 4.62
N SER A 19 -12.22 -19.28 5.20
CA SER A 19 -12.99 -20.26 4.42
C SER A 19 -14.31 -19.67 3.93
N THR A 20 -14.83 -20.20 2.82
CA THR A 20 -16.11 -19.78 2.21
C THR A 20 -17.28 -19.90 3.19
N GLU A 21 -17.24 -20.90 4.05
CA GLU A 21 -18.31 -21.16 5.02
C GLU A 21 -18.23 -20.27 6.27
N LEU A 22 -17.17 -19.45 6.42
CA LEU A 22 -16.92 -18.58 7.58
C LEU A 22 -16.93 -19.31 8.95
N ARG A 23 -16.74 -20.63 8.96
CA ARG A 23 -16.73 -21.44 10.21
C ARG A 23 -15.47 -21.21 11.03
N GLU A 24 -14.36 -20.96 10.37
CA GLU A 24 -13.06 -20.69 11.00
C GLU A 24 -12.86 -19.19 11.10
N ARG A 25 -12.37 -18.73 12.26
CA ARG A 25 -12.00 -17.34 12.43
C ARG A 25 -10.78 -17.01 11.55
N ILE A 26 -10.64 -15.75 11.17
CA ILE A 26 -9.40 -15.27 10.56
C ILE A 26 -8.23 -15.53 11.53
N ARG A 27 -7.06 -15.87 10.97
CA ARG A 27 -5.85 -16.14 11.75
C ARG A 27 -5.56 -15.04 12.79
N SER A 28 -5.06 -15.40 13.96
CA SER A 28 -4.49 -14.49 14.96
C SER A 28 -3.03 -14.19 14.67
N HIS A 29 -2.45 -13.19 15.34
CA HIS A 29 -0.99 -12.96 15.29
C HIS A 29 -0.21 -14.15 15.81
N HIS A 30 -0.69 -14.82 16.83
CA HIS A 30 -0.09 -16.03 17.39
C HIS A 30 -0.08 -17.20 16.36
N ASP A 31 -1.13 -17.34 15.55
CA ASP A 31 -1.15 -18.33 14.48
C ASP A 31 -0.09 -18.03 13.41
N ILE A 32 0.15 -16.75 13.12
CA ILE A 32 1.21 -16.32 12.19
C ILE A 32 2.58 -16.66 12.75
N GLU A 33 2.85 -16.36 14.03
CA GLU A 33 4.11 -16.66 14.70
C GLU A 33 4.42 -18.17 14.73
N LYS A 34 3.37 -18.98 14.93
CA LYS A 34 3.48 -20.46 14.93
C LYS A 34 3.42 -21.11 13.55
N ASP A 35 3.32 -20.31 12.51
CA ASP A 35 3.13 -20.79 11.13
C ASP A 35 1.88 -21.67 10.94
N ASN A 36 0.88 -21.52 11.79
CA ASN A 36 -0.42 -22.20 11.70
C ASN A 36 -1.42 -21.39 10.89
N VAL A 37 -1.11 -21.12 9.61
CA VAL A 37 -1.85 -20.18 8.75
C VAL A 37 -2.17 -20.79 7.39
N LYS A 38 -3.42 -21.18 7.18
CA LYS A 38 -3.86 -21.86 5.96
C LYS A 38 -3.82 -20.96 4.72
N PHE A 39 -4.29 -19.73 4.82
CA PHE A 39 -4.50 -18.82 3.68
C PHE A 39 -3.50 -17.68 3.63
N PHE A 40 -2.96 -17.26 4.75
CA PHE A 40 -2.18 -16.04 4.96
C PHE A 40 -1.06 -15.85 3.93
N LYS A 41 -0.14 -16.82 3.84
CA LYS A 41 1.03 -16.72 2.95
C LYS A 41 0.64 -16.58 1.47
N ARG A 42 -0.41 -17.27 1.07
CA ARG A 42 -0.92 -17.19 -0.31
C ARG A 42 -1.56 -15.85 -0.58
N ALA A 43 -2.38 -15.36 0.35
CA ALA A 43 -3.04 -14.07 0.25
C ALA A 43 -2.03 -12.91 0.23
N VAL A 44 -1.07 -12.89 1.15
CA VAL A 44 0.01 -11.88 1.18
C VAL A 44 0.74 -11.83 -0.15
N ARG A 45 1.20 -12.97 -0.66
CA ARG A 45 1.91 -13.05 -1.96
C ARG A 45 1.04 -12.55 -3.12
N PHE A 46 -0.24 -12.85 -3.11
CA PHE A 46 -1.18 -12.36 -4.12
C PHE A 46 -1.30 -10.83 -4.08
N TYR A 47 -1.54 -10.26 -2.91
CA TYR A 47 -1.68 -8.82 -2.76
C TYR A 47 -0.37 -8.05 -2.99
N GLU A 48 0.79 -8.60 -2.62
CA GLU A 48 2.09 -8.05 -2.99
C GLU A 48 2.27 -7.97 -4.51
N ASN A 49 1.98 -9.04 -5.23
CA ASN A 49 2.09 -9.06 -6.69
C ASN A 49 1.11 -8.08 -7.34
N LEU A 50 -0.11 -7.98 -6.82
CA LEU A 50 -1.11 -7.03 -7.30
C LEU A 50 -0.67 -5.59 -7.05
N GLY A 51 -0.14 -5.30 -5.85
CA GLY A 51 0.40 -3.98 -5.51
C GLY A 51 1.56 -3.57 -6.40
N ARG A 52 2.52 -4.47 -6.67
CA ARG A 52 3.63 -4.20 -7.60
C ARG A 52 3.13 -3.91 -9.01
N ARG A 53 2.17 -4.69 -9.52
CA ARG A 53 1.56 -4.43 -10.84
C ARG A 53 0.89 -3.06 -10.91
N ALA A 54 0.12 -2.71 -9.88
CA ALA A 54 -0.52 -1.40 -9.77
C ALA A 54 0.53 -0.28 -9.76
N ALA A 55 1.59 -0.45 -8.97
CA ALA A 55 2.67 0.52 -8.85
C ALA A 55 3.41 0.73 -10.18
N HIS A 56 3.72 -0.33 -10.91
CA HIS A 56 4.35 -0.20 -12.24
C HIS A 56 3.47 0.59 -13.22
N ASN A 57 2.15 0.47 -13.10
CA ASN A 57 1.19 1.22 -13.92
C ASN A 57 0.83 2.61 -13.35
N GLY A 58 1.44 3.02 -12.23
CA GLY A 58 1.19 4.31 -11.60
C GLY A 58 -0.17 4.43 -10.92
N HIS A 59 -0.79 3.31 -10.54
CA HIS A 59 -2.09 3.28 -9.87
C HIS A 59 -1.93 3.22 -8.35
N ALA A 60 -2.45 4.22 -7.65
CA ALA A 60 -2.62 4.15 -6.20
C ALA A 60 -3.84 3.31 -5.84
N ILE A 61 -3.72 2.45 -4.82
CA ILE A 61 -4.80 1.59 -4.32
C ILE A 61 -5.10 1.94 -2.87
N ASP A 62 -6.35 2.34 -2.61
CA ASP A 62 -6.87 2.59 -1.27
C ASP A 62 -7.75 1.42 -0.83
N VAL A 63 -7.69 1.07 0.44
CA VAL A 63 -8.53 0.05 1.05
C VAL A 63 -9.31 0.66 2.22
N PHE A 64 -10.62 0.69 2.07
CA PHE A 64 -11.55 1.14 3.10
C PHE A 64 -12.36 -0.06 3.59
N SER A 65 -12.28 -0.36 4.86
CA SER A 65 -13.03 -1.45 5.48
C SER A 65 -14.07 -0.90 6.45
N GLY A 66 -15.34 -1.28 6.25
CA GLY A 66 -16.46 -0.97 7.13
C GLY A 66 -17.04 -2.26 7.73
N CYS A 67 -16.35 -2.84 8.70
CA CYS A 67 -16.70 -4.12 9.31
C CYS A 67 -16.22 -4.18 10.76
N LEU A 68 -17.05 -4.76 11.63
CA LEU A 68 -16.69 -5.02 13.04
C LEU A 68 -15.64 -6.13 13.17
N ASP A 69 -15.64 -7.08 12.24
CA ASP A 69 -14.68 -8.18 12.21
C ASP A 69 -13.43 -7.84 11.38
N GLN A 70 -12.38 -8.62 11.58
CA GLN A 70 -11.17 -8.50 10.78
C GLN A 70 -11.43 -8.90 9.32
N VAL A 71 -10.93 -8.10 8.40
CA VAL A 71 -11.11 -8.31 6.94
C VAL A 71 -9.84 -8.77 6.22
N GLY A 72 -8.74 -8.95 6.94
CA GLY A 72 -7.45 -9.33 6.34
C GLY A 72 -6.64 -8.13 5.83
N LEU A 73 -6.71 -6.99 6.54
CA LEU A 73 -5.94 -5.79 6.18
C LEU A 73 -4.43 -6.01 6.22
N LEU A 74 -3.94 -6.93 7.06
CA LEU A 74 -2.53 -7.27 7.12
C LEU A 74 -2.05 -7.93 5.82
N GLU A 75 -2.85 -8.83 5.27
CA GLU A 75 -2.60 -9.47 3.97
C GLU A 75 -2.62 -8.45 2.83
N MET A 76 -3.51 -7.47 2.89
CA MET A 76 -3.68 -6.41 1.89
C MET A 76 -2.72 -5.23 2.08
N HIS A 77 -1.96 -5.18 3.17
CA HIS A 77 -1.09 -4.04 3.51
C HIS A 77 -0.17 -3.61 2.35
N ALA A 78 0.38 -4.58 1.62
CA ALA A 78 1.27 -4.30 0.49
C ALA A 78 0.59 -3.50 -0.63
N LEU A 79 -0.73 -3.61 -0.83
CA LEU A 79 -1.46 -2.81 -1.82
C LEU A 79 -1.29 -1.31 -1.58
N CYS A 80 -1.57 -0.88 -0.33
CA CYS A 80 -1.50 0.52 0.04
C CYS A 80 -0.04 0.97 0.21
N ASN A 81 0.81 0.11 0.81
CA ASN A 81 2.18 0.47 1.13
C ASN A 81 3.02 0.81 -0.12
N VAL A 82 3.01 -0.05 -1.15
CA VAL A 82 3.83 0.18 -2.36
C VAL A 82 3.26 1.23 -3.31
N THR A 83 1.95 1.53 -3.20
CA THR A 83 1.27 2.46 -4.09
C THR A 83 0.98 3.82 -3.45
N ASN A 84 1.39 4.01 -2.19
CA ASN A 84 1.04 5.19 -1.38
C ASN A 84 -0.48 5.45 -1.36
N GLY A 85 -1.25 4.39 -1.15
CA GLY A 85 -2.68 4.44 -0.94
C GLY A 85 -3.04 4.48 0.54
N TYR A 86 -4.29 4.77 0.82
CA TYR A 86 -4.81 4.80 2.19
C TYR A 86 -5.33 3.42 2.61
N GLN A 87 -5.17 3.10 3.89
CA GLN A 87 -5.77 1.94 4.52
C GLN A 87 -6.53 2.39 5.76
N LEU A 88 -7.85 2.25 5.74
CA LEU A 88 -8.74 2.70 6.80
C LEU A 88 -9.71 1.59 7.22
N LEU A 89 -9.76 1.33 8.51
CA LEU A 89 -10.72 0.43 9.15
C LEU A 89 -11.67 1.24 10.02
N VAL A 90 -12.95 1.02 9.83
CA VAL A 90 -14.05 1.57 10.64
C VAL A 90 -15.10 0.50 10.85
N ASP A 91 -15.90 0.62 11.91
CA ASP A 91 -16.98 -0.34 12.17
C ASP A 91 -18.09 -0.26 11.12
N SER A 92 -18.35 0.92 10.58
CA SER A 92 -19.35 1.16 9.53
C SER A 92 -19.02 2.39 8.70
N PHE A 93 -19.28 2.33 7.40
CA PHE A 93 -19.15 3.48 6.48
C PHE A 93 -20.12 4.64 6.80
N GLN A 94 -21.13 4.41 7.63
CA GLN A 94 -22.05 5.46 8.08
C GLN A 94 -21.47 6.35 9.17
N MET A 95 -20.39 5.92 9.83
CA MET A 95 -19.75 6.67 10.91
C MET A 95 -19.24 8.04 10.44
N GLY A 96 -19.39 9.06 11.29
CA GLY A 96 -18.89 10.41 11.04
C GLY A 96 -17.38 10.46 10.79
N ILE A 97 -16.62 9.63 11.52
CA ILE A 97 -15.16 9.53 11.37
C ILE A 97 -14.76 9.05 9.96
N PHE A 98 -15.50 8.08 9.39
CA PHE A 98 -15.25 7.64 8.02
C PHE A 98 -15.46 8.77 7.03
N LYS A 99 -16.61 9.47 7.12
CA LYS A 99 -16.96 10.57 6.21
C LYS A 99 -15.95 11.71 6.29
N GLN A 100 -15.52 12.07 7.50
CA GLN A 100 -14.52 13.11 7.71
C GLN A 100 -13.15 12.72 7.12
N SER A 101 -12.68 11.49 7.40
CA SER A 101 -11.41 10.96 6.87
C SER A 101 -11.43 10.88 5.35
N PHE A 102 -12.55 10.38 4.78
CA PHE A 102 -12.71 10.27 3.33
C PHE A 102 -12.70 11.65 2.66
N ASN A 103 -13.43 12.63 3.19
CA ASN A 103 -13.43 13.99 2.66
C ASN A 103 -12.05 14.64 2.73
N LYS A 104 -11.30 14.38 3.81
CA LYS A 104 -9.95 14.91 4.00
C LYS A 104 -8.93 14.34 3.01
N ILE A 105 -9.12 13.12 2.52
CA ILE A 105 -8.29 12.52 1.47
C ILE A 105 -8.42 13.30 0.18
N PHE A 106 -9.63 13.79 -0.14
CA PHE A 106 -9.96 14.50 -1.38
C PHE A 106 -10.10 16.02 -1.16
N GLU A 107 -9.33 16.56 -0.22
CA GLU A 107 -9.28 17.99 0.02
C GLU A 107 -8.78 18.73 -1.22
N LYS A 108 -9.37 19.89 -1.48
CA LYS A 108 -9.06 20.73 -2.61
C LYS A 108 -8.33 22.01 -2.13
N ASP A 109 -7.53 22.58 -3.02
CA ASP A 109 -6.92 23.88 -2.83
C ASP A 109 -7.94 25.03 -3.10
N GLU A 110 -7.45 26.26 -3.02
CA GLU A 110 -8.25 27.47 -3.25
C GLU A 110 -8.76 27.56 -4.71
N ASN A 111 -8.11 26.87 -5.65
CA ASN A 111 -8.50 26.84 -7.07
C ASN A 111 -9.50 25.71 -7.37
N GLY A 112 -9.78 24.83 -6.40
CA GLY A 112 -10.64 23.67 -6.56
C GLY A 112 -9.93 22.42 -7.05
N ASP A 113 -8.59 22.43 -7.16
CA ASP A 113 -7.79 21.28 -7.55
C ASP A 113 -7.52 20.38 -6.35
N LEU A 114 -7.40 19.07 -6.60
CA LEU A 114 -7.09 18.11 -5.55
C LEU A 114 -5.66 18.29 -5.04
N LEU A 115 -5.47 18.31 -3.71
CA LEU A 115 -4.15 18.37 -3.08
C LEU A 115 -3.41 17.03 -3.16
N MET A 116 -3.28 16.49 -4.38
CA MET A 116 -2.54 15.26 -4.65
C MET A 116 -1.99 15.21 -6.08
N GLY A 117 -0.83 14.59 -6.23
CA GLY A 117 -0.25 14.26 -7.53
C GLY A 117 -0.24 12.75 -7.75
N PHE A 118 -0.10 12.34 -9.01
CA PHE A 118 -0.09 10.93 -9.38
C PHE A 118 1.06 10.62 -10.33
N ASN A 119 1.52 9.35 -10.27
CA ASN A 119 2.47 8.78 -11.21
C ASN A 119 3.76 9.61 -11.36
N ALA A 120 4.31 10.04 -10.24
CA ALA A 120 5.55 10.80 -10.22
C ALA A 120 6.78 9.91 -10.28
N THR A 121 7.88 10.46 -10.79
CA THR A 121 9.19 9.84 -10.74
C THR A 121 10.13 10.76 -9.98
N LEU A 122 10.76 10.22 -8.94
CA LEU A 122 11.85 10.86 -8.21
C LEU A 122 13.17 10.32 -8.75
N GLU A 123 14.02 11.17 -9.24
CA GLU A 123 15.39 10.84 -9.62
C GLU A 123 16.37 11.67 -8.80
N VAL A 124 17.35 11.01 -8.20
CA VAL A 124 18.39 11.67 -7.41
C VAL A 124 19.73 11.59 -8.15
N GLN A 125 20.33 12.75 -8.35
CA GLN A 125 21.68 12.89 -8.88
C GLN A 125 22.54 13.61 -7.84
N CYS A 126 23.72 13.10 -7.59
CA CYS A 126 24.64 13.67 -6.61
C CYS A 126 26.07 13.72 -7.17
N THR A 127 26.92 14.48 -6.51
CA THR A 127 28.35 14.57 -6.82
C THR A 127 29.07 13.25 -6.53
N LYS A 128 30.32 13.13 -6.98
CA LYS A 128 31.09 11.87 -6.84
C LYS A 128 31.38 11.50 -5.40
N GLU A 129 31.35 12.47 -4.49
CA GLU A 129 31.63 12.30 -3.06
C GLU A 129 30.43 11.70 -2.29
N LEU A 130 29.25 11.73 -2.90
CA LEU A 130 28.02 11.22 -2.30
C LEU A 130 27.50 10.01 -3.06
N LYS A 131 26.87 9.10 -2.32
CA LYS A 131 26.18 7.93 -2.87
C LYS A 131 24.81 7.80 -2.27
N VAL A 132 23.86 7.39 -3.11
CA VAL A 132 22.48 7.13 -2.71
C VAL A 132 22.36 5.66 -2.33
N SER A 133 22.07 5.38 -1.07
CA SER A 133 21.88 4.01 -0.57
C SER A 133 20.47 3.47 -0.83
N GLY A 134 19.47 4.35 -0.90
CA GLY A 134 18.08 3.97 -1.18
C GLY A 134 17.07 5.00 -0.70
N LEU A 135 15.80 4.64 -0.81
CA LEU A 135 14.67 5.44 -0.39
C LEU A 135 13.88 4.70 0.70
N ILE A 136 13.57 5.39 1.78
CA ILE A 136 12.63 4.93 2.81
C ILE A 136 11.31 5.63 2.56
N GLY A 137 10.29 4.89 2.14
CA GLY A 137 8.98 5.47 1.82
C GLY A 137 8.14 4.59 0.88
N HIS A 138 7.04 5.15 0.43
CA HIS A 138 6.04 4.46 -0.40
C HIS A 138 6.35 4.65 -1.90
N ALA A 139 7.23 3.82 -2.41
CA ALA A 139 7.65 3.87 -3.81
C ALA A 139 8.04 2.50 -4.32
N VAL A 140 8.29 2.40 -5.62
CA VAL A 140 8.92 1.23 -6.23
C VAL A 140 10.17 1.65 -7.00
N SER A 141 11.18 0.78 -7.02
CA SER A 141 12.39 1.01 -7.80
C SER A 141 12.07 1.08 -9.29
N SER A 142 12.63 2.07 -9.98
CA SER A 142 12.63 2.14 -11.46
C SER A 142 13.79 1.36 -12.07
N ASN A 143 14.59 0.65 -11.26
CA ASN A 143 15.77 -0.13 -11.67
C ASN A 143 16.80 0.68 -12.46
N LYS A 144 16.79 2.01 -12.32
CA LYS A 144 17.76 2.89 -12.98
C LYS A 144 19.07 2.87 -12.20
N LYS A 145 20.10 2.33 -12.81
CA LYS A 145 21.47 2.35 -12.27
C LYS A 145 22.20 3.60 -12.75
N SER A 146 22.92 4.22 -11.85
CA SER A 146 23.80 5.36 -12.15
C SER A 146 25.04 5.30 -11.28
N SER A 147 26.03 6.14 -11.59
CA SER A 147 27.24 6.28 -10.78
C SER A 147 26.98 6.81 -9.37
N CYS A 148 25.79 7.35 -9.12
CA CYS A 148 25.36 7.84 -7.82
C CYS A 148 24.87 6.72 -6.86
N VAL A 149 24.62 5.51 -7.35
CA VAL A 149 24.11 4.41 -6.50
C VAL A 149 25.24 3.86 -5.63
N GLY A 150 24.97 3.76 -4.34
CA GLY A 150 25.88 3.16 -3.34
C GLY A 150 25.87 1.64 -3.38
N GLU A 151 26.90 1.03 -2.80
CA GLU A 151 26.99 -0.43 -2.64
C GLU A 151 26.12 -0.94 -1.51
N THR A 152 25.91 -0.11 -0.48
CA THR A 152 25.04 -0.43 0.66
C THR A 152 23.60 -0.08 0.33
N GLU A 153 22.70 -1.03 0.56
CA GLU A 153 21.27 -0.84 0.32
C GLU A 153 20.54 -0.54 1.63
N ILE A 154 19.71 0.52 1.62
CA ILE A 154 18.82 0.89 2.72
C ILE A 154 17.42 1.15 2.14
N GLY A 155 16.41 0.45 2.64
CA GLY A 155 15.05 0.56 2.13
C GLY A 155 14.92 0.07 0.69
N ILE A 156 14.43 0.92 -0.23
CA ILE A 156 14.31 0.61 -1.66
C ILE A 156 15.59 1.12 -2.35
N GLY A 157 16.60 0.28 -2.36
CA GLY A 157 17.94 0.60 -2.87
C GLY A 157 18.20 0.13 -4.30
N GLN A 158 19.50 0.02 -4.65
CA GLN A 158 20.02 -0.43 -5.96
C GLN A 158 19.53 0.39 -7.16
N THR A 159 19.08 1.62 -6.91
CA THR A 159 18.56 2.53 -7.94
C THR A 159 18.79 3.99 -7.55
N SER A 160 18.85 4.87 -8.51
CA SER A 160 18.82 6.33 -8.33
C SER A 160 17.47 6.94 -8.71
N ALA A 161 16.48 6.12 -9.10
CA ALA A 161 15.17 6.61 -9.48
C ALA A 161 14.06 5.72 -8.93
N TRP A 162 12.99 6.36 -8.46
CA TRP A 162 11.82 5.71 -7.87
C TRP A 162 10.53 6.23 -8.50
N LYS A 163 9.56 5.33 -8.62
CA LYS A 163 8.20 5.66 -9.06
C LYS A 163 7.28 5.72 -7.85
N MET A 164 6.52 6.81 -7.74
CA MET A 164 5.53 7.06 -6.72
C MET A 164 4.15 7.19 -7.36
N CYS A 165 3.21 6.33 -6.95
CA CYS A 165 1.88 6.30 -7.56
C CYS A 165 1.00 7.45 -7.12
N SER A 166 1.14 7.88 -5.87
CA SER A 166 0.43 9.03 -5.32
C SER A 166 1.38 9.85 -4.45
N ILE A 167 1.26 11.17 -4.54
CA ILE A 167 1.96 12.12 -3.70
C ILE A 167 0.92 13.04 -3.10
N THR A 168 0.97 13.24 -1.80
CA THR A 168 0.13 14.22 -1.10
C THR A 168 1.01 15.09 -0.19
N PRO A 169 0.62 16.30 0.15
CA PRO A 169 1.39 17.15 1.08
C PRO A 169 1.63 16.50 2.46
N ARG A 170 0.91 15.42 2.76
CA ARG A 170 1.00 14.65 4.02
C ARG A 170 1.73 13.34 3.87
N SER A 171 2.31 13.06 2.71
CA SER A 171 3.09 11.85 2.41
C SER A 171 4.55 12.00 2.82
N SER A 172 4.83 12.77 3.85
CA SER A 172 6.18 12.98 4.40
C SER A 172 6.42 12.12 5.63
#